data_4878ee5e04aff72e2675de460ec59bf2
#
_entry.id   4878ee5e04aff72e2675de460ec59bf2
#
_cell.length_a   1.000
_cell.length_b   1.000
_cell.length_c   1.000
_cell.angle_alpha   90.00
_cell.angle_beta   90.00
_cell.angle_gamma   90.00
#
_symmetry.space_group_name_H-M   'P 1'
#
loop_
_entity.id
_entity.type
_entity.pdbx_description
1 polymer ?
#
loop_
_entity_poly.entity_id
_entity_poly.type
_entity_poly.pdbx_seq_one_letter_code
_entity_poly.pdbx_strand_id
1 'polypeptide(L)'
;MKKYLSAVLFILACQCCLAGSVDKHGQLSVEGANIMDKNNQKITLKGISLGWDIWWPQFYNPSVVEYLSRSWHISVIRAAMGVEPAGGYLDNPEKSKTLIKTVIEAAIANGIYIIVDWHSHAVFTEEAESFFSEIAQQYAGYPNLIYEIFNEPEDKSWEEIKNYSIRIIEAIRKYDAHNLIIIGTPNWSHDVDIAADSSITGYKNIVYSLHFYAASHDYVRSKAEYAVRKGLPVFVSECSPAEATGNEKLDKKKFSGWLEFMEENGISFVLWGLYDKEETTAMLKPGANPDGNWSASQLTEMGIYSRRIIKGGIRLIKSALIFSMFVLVVIAFVLMRKKKYKKKN
;
A
#
# COMPACT_ATOMS: atom_id res chain seq x y z
N MET A 1 60.41 14.70 30.73
CA MET A 1 59.75 15.07 29.50
C MET A 1 58.76 13.95 29.13
N LYS A 2 57.51 14.11 29.50
CA LYS A 2 56.44 13.15 29.18
C LYS A 2 55.74 13.61 27.88
N LYS A 3 55.86 12.81 26.83
CA LYS A 3 55.12 13.02 25.56
C LYS A 3 53.71 12.55 25.72
N TYR A 4 52.76 13.45 25.62
CA TYR A 4 51.32 13.11 25.52
C TYR A 4 51.02 12.77 24.06
N LEU A 5 50.66 11.53 23.82
CA LEU A 5 50.13 11.07 22.56
C LEU A 5 48.60 11.26 22.56
N SER A 6 48.14 12.31 21.90
CA SER A 6 46.68 12.52 21.72
C SER A 6 46.22 11.63 20.59
N ALA A 7 45.52 10.56 20.95
CA ALA A 7 44.78 9.73 19.97
C ALA A 7 43.46 10.45 19.61
N VAL A 8 43.41 11.02 18.43
CA VAL A 8 42.16 11.55 17.86
C VAL A 8 41.39 10.35 17.34
N LEU A 9 40.38 9.96 18.08
CA LEU A 9 39.40 8.96 17.64
C LEU A 9 38.47 9.62 16.61
N PHE A 10 38.73 9.37 15.31
CA PHE A 10 37.78 9.67 14.27
C PHE A 10 36.63 8.67 14.38
N ILE A 11 35.53 9.10 15.03
CA ILE A 11 34.26 8.37 14.95
C ILE A 11 33.71 8.61 13.54
N LEU A 12 34.00 7.70 12.62
CA LEU A 12 33.21 7.56 11.41
C LEU A 12 31.79 7.17 11.85
N ALA A 13 30.90 8.14 11.92
CA ALA A 13 29.47 7.88 11.95
C ALA A 13 29.14 7.27 10.58
N CYS A 14 29.24 5.94 10.50
CA CYS A 14 28.65 5.20 9.41
C CYS A 14 27.12 5.47 9.51
N GLN A 15 26.63 6.43 8.72
CA GLN A 15 25.21 6.48 8.43
C GLN A 15 24.90 5.16 7.71
N CYS A 16 24.48 4.16 8.48
CA CYS A 16 23.78 3.03 7.93
C CYS A 16 22.52 3.59 7.27
N CYS A 17 22.60 3.95 5.99
CA CYS A 17 21.43 4.06 5.15
C CYS A 17 20.72 2.72 5.28
N LEU A 18 19.60 2.68 5.99
CA LEU A 18 18.73 1.51 5.99
C LEU A 18 18.38 1.25 4.54
N ALA A 19 18.81 0.10 4.01
CA ALA A 19 18.52 -0.30 2.64
C ALA A 19 17.03 -0.19 2.39
N GLY A 20 16.63 0.47 1.33
CA GLY A 20 15.22 0.62 0.94
C GLY A 20 14.59 -0.73 0.59
N SER A 21 13.28 -0.76 0.48
CA SER A 21 12.57 -2.00 0.10
C SER A 21 13.04 -2.52 -1.26
N VAL A 22 13.30 -1.63 -2.23
CA VAL A 22 13.78 -2.02 -3.55
C VAL A 22 15.21 -2.53 -3.52
N ASP A 23 16.10 -1.94 -2.71
CA ASP A 23 17.48 -2.43 -2.56
C ASP A 23 17.49 -3.87 -2.06
N LYS A 24 16.61 -4.17 -1.13
CA LYS A 24 16.45 -5.49 -0.52
C LYS A 24 15.78 -6.49 -1.47
N HIS A 25 14.67 -6.11 -2.07
CA HIS A 25 13.77 -7.02 -2.78
C HIS A 25 13.90 -6.95 -4.32
N GLY A 26 14.38 -5.82 -4.88
CA GLY A 26 14.64 -5.65 -6.31
C GLY A 26 13.41 -5.76 -7.19
N GLN A 27 13.59 -6.34 -8.36
CA GLN A 27 12.50 -6.56 -9.32
C GLN A 27 11.47 -7.54 -8.75
N LEU A 28 10.20 -7.12 -8.77
CA LEU A 28 9.08 -7.96 -8.38
C LEU A 28 8.61 -8.81 -9.56
N SER A 29 8.06 -9.98 -9.24
CA SER A 29 7.42 -10.88 -10.19
C SER A 29 6.18 -11.52 -9.57
N VAL A 30 5.37 -12.21 -10.39
CA VAL A 30 4.21 -12.98 -9.93
C VAL A 30 4.45 -14.46 -10.18
N GLU A 31 4.27 -15.28 -9.14
CA GLU A 31 4.29 -16.72 -9.22
C GLU A 31 3.03 -17.28 -8.52
N GLY A 32 2.13 -17.88 -9.27
CA GLY A 32 0.81 -18.27 -8.79
C GLY A 32 0.06 -17.06 -8.22
N ALA A 33 -0.42 -17.16 -7.00
CA ALA A 33 -1.12 -16.09 -6.29
C ALA A 33 -0.17 -15.10 -5.55
N ASN A 34 1.15 -15.25 -5.68
CA ASN A 34 2.09 -14.53 -4.84
C ASN A 34 2.92 -13.51 -5.61
N ILE A 35 3.23 -12.40 -4.96
CA ILE A 35 4.28 -11.48 -5.40
C ILE A 35 5.61 -11.99 -4.83
N MET A 36 6.60 -12.14 -5.72
CA MET A 36 7.94 -12.64 -5.40
C MET A 36 8.97 -11.54 -5.58
N ASP A 37 10.03 -11.56 -4.78
CA ASP A 37 11.18 -10.69 -4.92
C ASP A 37 12.26 -11.29 -5.85
N LYS A 38 13.34 -10.53 -6.10
CA LYS A 38 14.48 -10.96 -6.92
C LYS A 38 15.16 -12.26 -6.47
N ASN A 39 14.91 -12.69 -5.24
CA ASN A 39 15.45 -13.91 -4.66
C ASN A 39 14.43 -15.05 -4.64
N ASN A 40 13.32 -14.92 -5.35
CA ASN A 40 12.18 -15.83 -5.34
C ASN A 40 11.59 -16.05 -3.93
N GLN A 41 11.64 -15.02 -3.10
CA GLN A 41 10.99 -15.02 -1.80
C GLN A 41 9.66 -14.29 -1.87
N LYS A 42 8.61 -14.86 -1.27
CA LYS A 42 7.31 -14.21 -1.15
C LYS A 42 7.44 -12.92 -0.37
N ILE A 43 6.91 -11.83 -0.94
CA ILE A 43 6.92 -10.51 -0.31
C ILE A 43 5.50 -9.96 -0.18
N THR A 44 5.29 -9.20 0.89
CA THR A 44 4.07 -8.40 1.12
C THR A 44 4.45 -6.94 1.25
N LEU A 45 3.97 -6.11 0.34
CA LEU A 45 4.14 -4.67 0.39
C LEU A 45 3.07 -4.04 1.29
N LYS A 46 3.47 -3.04 2.08
CA LYS A 46 2.56 -2.27 2.95
C LYS A 46 2.79 -0.79 2.71
N GLY A 47 1.74 -0.07 2.40
CA GLY A 47 1.87 1.31 1.99
C GLY A 47 0.74 2.24 2.34
N ILE A 48 0.91 3.47 1.85
CA ILE A 48 -0.02 4.59 2.00
C ILE A 48 -0.34 5.13 0.61
N SER A 49 -1.61 5.39 0.35
CA SER A 49 -2.03 6.16 -0.82
C SER A 49 -2.03 7.65 -0.48
N LEU A 50 -1.45 8.47 -1.36
CA LEU A 50 -1.74 9.90 -1.39
C LEU A 50 -3.22 10.06 -1.79
N GLY A 51 -3.86 11.14 -1.33
CA GLY A 51 -5.16 11.55 -1.85
C GLY A 51 -5.07 12.00 -3.31
N TRP A 52 -6.18 12.27 -3.96
CA TRP A 52 -6.22 12.71 -5.35
C TRP A 52 -5.30 13.91 -5.60
N ASP A 53 -4.44 13.84 -6.62
CA ASP A 53 -3.48 14.88 -6.96
C ASP A 53 -4.12 16.24 -7.26
N ILE A 54 -5.35 16.25 -7.74
CA ILE A 54 -6.13 17.43 -8.07
C ILE A 54 -6.57 18.23 -6.84
N TRP A 55 -6.90 17.56 -5.73
CA TRP A 55 -7.42 18.18 -4.52
C TRP A 55 -6.36 18.40 -3.45
N TRP A 56 -5.33 17.54 -3.43
CA TRP A 56 -4.24 17.59 -2.44
C TRP A 56 -2.84 17.57 -3.08
N PRO A 57 -2.58 18.44 -4.11
CA PRO A 57 -1.29 18.47 -4.80
C PRO A 57 -0.12 18.81 -3.87
N GLN A 58 -0.38 19.50 -2.75
CA GLN A 58 0.63 19.90 -1.78
C GLN A 58 1.36 18.71 -1.13
N PHE A 59 0.78 17.51 -1.13
CA PHE A 59 1.41 16.32 -0.59
C PHE A 59 2.18 15.50 -1.64
N TYR A 60 2.11 15.88 -2.91
CA TYR A 60 2.87 15.25 -4.01
C TYR A 60 4.27 15.85 -4.12
N ASN A 61 5.08 15.67 -3.08
CA ASN A 61 6.43 16.23 -3.01
C ASN A 61 7.44 15.25 -2.41
N PRO A 62 8.77 15.45 -2.65
CA PRO A 62 9.80 14.53 -2.18
C PRO A 62 9.88 14.39 -0.66
N SER A 63 9.60 15.46 0.09
CA SER A 63 9.70 15.47 1.56
C SER A 63 8.68 14.55 2.20
N VAL A 64 7.45 14.50 1.67
CA VAL A 64 6.39 13.58 2.12
C VAL A 64 6.79 12.13 1.87
N VAL A 65 7.30 11.82 0.68
CA VAL A 65 7.73 10.45 0.33
C VAL A 65 8.88 10.01 1.22
N GLU A 66 9.89 10.86 1.42
CA GLU A 66 11.01 10.59 2.33
C GLU A 66 10.53 10.37 3.76
N TYR A 67 9.64 11.22 4.27
CA TYR A 67 9.11 11.10 5.62
C TYR A 67 8.31 9.80 5.82
N LEU A 68 7.45 9.44 4.90
CA LEU A 68 6.69 8.19 4.95
C LEU A 68 7.62 6.96 4.89
N SER A 69 8.61 6.98 4.00
CA SER A 69 9.60 5.91 3.89
C SER A 69 10.40 5.74 5.18
N ARG A 70 11.02 6.82 5.66
CA ARG A 70 11.95 6.76 6.81
C ARG A 70 11.25 6.68 8.16
N SER A 71 10.14 7.40 8.33
CA SER A 71 9.46 7.53 9.63
C SER A 71 8.31 6.58 9.82
N TRP A 72 7.56 6.24 8.75
CA TRP A 72 6.47 5.26 8.83
C TRP A 72 6.90 3.87 8.38
N HIS A 73 8.01 3.76 7.64
CA HIS A 73 8.55 2.51 7.10
C HIS A 73 7.62 1.86 6.06
N ILE A 74 7.01 2.67 5.20
CA ILE A 74 6.27 2.16 4.07
C ILE A 74 7.22 1.45 3.10
N SER A 75 6.75 0.38 2.47
CA SER A 75 7.48 -0.30 1.38
C SER A 75 7.00 0.13 0.00
N VAL A 76 5.80 0.70 -0.07
CA VAL A 76 5.17 1.19 -1.30
C VAL A 76 4.37 2.47 -1.01
N ILE A 77 4.39 3.42 -1.95
CA ILE A 77 3.49 4.58 -1.96
C ILE A 77 2.58 4.48 -3.18
N ARG A 78 1.33 4.92 -3.07
CA ARG A 78 0.39 5.02 -4.21
C ARG A 78 0.14 6.47 -4.53
N ALA A 79 0.29 6.84 -5.80
CA ALA A 79 0.04 8.18 -6.32
C ALA A 79 -1.26 8.15 -7.15
N ALA A 80 -2.34 8.63 -6.55
CA ALA A 80 -3.69 8.64 -7.10
C ALA A 80 -3.88 9.83 -8.05
N MET A 81 -3.62 9.63 -9.35
CA MET A 81 -3.77 10.65 -10.38
C MET A 81 -5.24 10.76 -10.82
N GLY A 82 -5.94 11.81 -10.40
CA GLY A 82 -7.32 12.06 -10.81
C GLY A 82 -7.45 12.30 -12.30
N VAL A 83 -8.30 11.55 -12.96
CA VAL A 83 -8.42 11.56 -14.43
C VAL A 83 -9.54 12.48 -14.91
N GLU A 84 -10.81 12.09 -14.65
CA GLU A 84 -11.99 12.77 -15.19
C GLU A 84 -12.52 13.98 -14.41
N PRO A 85 -12.32 14.14 -13.09
CA PRO A 85 -12.83 15.29 -12.40
C PRO A 85 -12.18 16.60 -12.89
N ALA A 86 -12.92 17.69 -12.78
CA ALA A 86 -12.46 19.01 -13.21
C ALA A 86 -11.09 19.36 -12.61
N GLY A 87 -10.15 19.73 -13.46
CA GLY A 87 -8.75 19.98 -13.10
C GLY A 87 -7.85 18.75 -13.10
N GLY A 88 -8.39 17.57 -13.40
CA GLY A 88 -7.67 16.30 -13.51
C GLY A 88 -6.86 16.16 -14.81
N TYR A 89 -6.39 14.94 -15.07
CA TYR A 89 -5.52 14.66 -16.21
C TYR A 89 -6.13 15.06 -17.55
N LEU A 90 -7.44 14.86 -17.77
CA LEU A 90 -8.08 15.21 -19.04
C LEU A 90 -8.04 16.72 -19.32
N ASP A 91 -8.11 17.55 -18.27
CA ASP A 91 -8.04 19.01 -18.38
C ASP A 91 -6.59 19.53 -18.38
N ASN A 92 -5.71 18.92 -17.58
CA ASN A 92 -4.36 19.42 -17.32
C ASN A 92 -3.31 18.28 -17.29
N PRO A 93 -3.10 17.56 -18.40
CA PRO A 93 -2.23 16.38 -18.42
C PRO A 93 -0.79 16.65 -17.96
N GLU A 94 -0.22 17.80 -18.34
CA GLU A 94 1.18 18.13 -17.97
C GLU A 94 1.33 18.41 -16.47
N LYS A 95 0.33 19.01 -15.83
CA LYS A 95 0.34 19.22 -14.37
C LYS A 95 0.27 17.88 -13.64
N SER A 96 -0.69 17.02 -13.98
CA SER A 96 -0.82 15.70 -13.36
C SER A 96 0.42 14.85 -13.57
N LYS A 97 0.96 14.79 -14.80
CA LYS A 97 2.23 14.10 -15.08
C LYS A 97 3.38 14.63 -14.24
N THR A 98 3.49 15.94 -14.06
CA THR A 98 4.55 16.54 -13.23
C THR A 98 4.46 16.08 -11.78
N LEU A 99 3.26 16.08 -11.18
CA LEU A 99 3.03 15.61 -9.82
C LEU A 99 3.39 14.12 -9.67
N ILE A 100 2.91 13.28 -10.59
CA ILE A 100 3.20 11.85 -10.58
C ILE A 100 4.69 11.57 -10.72
N LYS A 101 5.37 12.19 -11.69
CA LYS A 101 6.82 12.04 -11.87
C LYS A 101 7.62 12.48 -10.65
N THR A 102 7.19 13.55 -9.96
CA THR A 102 7.78 13.97 -8.69
C THR A 102 7.73 12.86 -7.64
N VAL A 103 6.59 12.17 -7.51
CA VAL A 103 6.46 11.04 -6.56
C VAL A 103 7.26 9.83 -7.00
N ILE A 104 7.28 9.51 -8.31
CA ILE A 104 8.11 8.42 -8.88
C ILE A 104 9.58 8.63 -8.53
N GLU A 105 10.12 9.81 -8.85
CA GLU A 105 11.53 10.13 -8.61
C GLU A 105 11.89 10.12 -7.13
N ALA A 106 10.98 10.62 -6.28
CA ALA A 106 11.14 10.56 -4.83
C ALA A 106 11.10 9.10 -4.29
N ALA A 107 10.25 8.25 -4.84
CA ALA A 107 10.20 6.83 -4.47
C ALA A 107 11.47 6.09 -4.88
N ILE A 108 11.98 6.37 -6.08
CA ILE A 108 13.27 5.85 -6.56
C ILE A 108 14.40 6.28 -5.62
N ALA A 109 14.49 7.58 -5.31
CA ALA A 109 15.52 8.13 -4.44
C ALA A 109 15.49 7.56 -3.01
N ASN A 110 14.32 7.15 -2.52
CA ASN A 110 14.15 6.55 -1.19
C ASN A 110 14.11 5.01 -1.21
N GLY A 111 14.32 4.36 -2.36
CA GLY A 111 14.38 2.91 -2.50
C GLY A 111 13.08 2.20 -2.13
N ILE A 112 11.91 2.81 -2.35
CA ILE A 112 10.60 2.21 -2.14
C ILE A 112 9.88 1.97 -3.47
N TYR A 113 8.87 1.10 -3.46
CA TYR A 113 8.00 0.90 -4.62
C TYR A 113 7.00 2.05 -4.73
N ILE A 114 6.51 2.28 -5.96
CA ILE A 114 5.49 3.29 -6.29
C ILE A 114 4.40 2.65 -7.15
N ILE A 115 3.15 2.80 -6.75
CA ILE A 115 1.98 2.51 -7.59
C ILE A 115 1.60 3.81 -8.29
N VAL A 116 1.73 3.80 -9.62
CA VAL A 116 1.26 4.86 -10.51
C VAL A 116 -0.17 4.53 -10.89
N ASP A 117 -1.11 5.20 -10.27
CA ASP A 117 -2.52 4.89 -10.35
C ASP A 117 -3.26 5.84 -11.31
N TRP A 118 -3.86 5.26 -12.35
CA TRP A 118 -4.86 5.89 -13.19
C TRP A 118 -6.18 5.93 -12.42
N HIS A 119 -6.33 6.97 -11.61
CA HIS A 119 -7.42 7.10 -10.65
C HIS A 119 -8.69 7.57 -11.34
N SER A 120 -9.37 6.64 -12.00
CA SER A 120 -10.56 6.84 -12.80
C SER A 120 -11.66 5.85 -12.45
N HIS A 121 -12.92 6.24 -12.68
CA HIS A 121 -14.10 5.38 -12.59
C HIS A 121 -14.70 5.06 -13.97
N ALA A 122 -14.17 5.68 -15.02
CA ALA A 122 -14.61 5.50 -16.40
C ALA A 122 -13.44 5.11 -17.33
N VAL A 123 -13.77 4.57 -18.50
CA VAL A 123 -12.80 4.13 -19.49
C VAL A 123 -12.36 5.31 -20.35
N PHE A 124 -11.05 5.59 -20.36
CA PHE A 124 -10.36 6.58 -21.19
C PHE A 124 -9.15 5.90 -21.83
N THR A 125 -9.40 5.05 -22.82
CA THR A 125 -8.39 4.11 -23.34
C THR A 125 -7.24 4.80 -24.04
N GLU A 126 -7.50 5.77 -24.90
CA GLU A 126 -6.48 6.47 -25.69
C GLU A 126 -5.58 7.31 -24.79
N GLU A 127 -6.16 8.00 -23.81
CA GLU A 127 -5.45 8.84 -22.86
C GLU A 127 -4.59 7.98 -21.90
N ALA A 128 -5.14 6.88 -21.40
CA ALA A 128 -4.42 5.94 -20.55
C ALA A 128 -3.26 5.27 -21.32
N GLU A 129 -3.49 4.85 -22.58
CA GLU A 129 -2.44 4.28 -23.45
C GLU A 129 -1.31 5.28 -23.66
N SER A 130 -1.64 6.55 -23.93
CA SER A 130 -0.65 7.63 -24.07
C SER A 130 0.14 7.86 -22.79
N PHE A 131 -0.55 7.98 -21.66
CA PHE A 131 0.07 8.21 -20.35
C PHE A 131 1.01 7.08 -19.95
N PHE A 132 0.51 5.84 -19.96
CA PHE A 132 1.33 4.70 -19.55
C PHE A 132 2.47 4.37 -20.50
N SER A 133 2.31 4.64 -21.80
CA SER A 133 3.43 4.55 -22.76
C SER A 133 4.55 5.51 -22.40
N GLU A 134 4.22 6.76 -22.07
CA GLU A 134 5.21 7.78 -21.67
C GLU A 134 5.92 7.38 -20.36
N ILE A 135 5.15 6.99 -19.34
CA ILE A 135 5.71 6.56 -18.05
C ILE A 135 6.59 5.32 -18.21
N ALA A 136 6.12 4.30 -18.93
CA ALA A 136 6.89 3.09 -19.16
C ALA A 136 8.17 3.38 -19.95
N GLN A 137 8.13 4.20 -20.99
CA GLN A 137 9.31 4.58 -21.76
C GLN A 137 10.36 5.30 -20.90
N GLN A 138 9.92 6.16 -19.98
CA GLN A 138 10.83 6.94 -19.14
C GLN A 138 11.41 6.14 -17.98
N TYR A 139 10.65 5.22 -17.40
CA TYR A 139 11.00 4.59 -16.11
C TYR A 139 11.11 3.05 -16.14
N ALA A 140 11.06 2.40 -17.30
CA ALA A 140 11.14 0.93 -17.43
C ALA A 140 12.40 0.29 -16.77
N GLY A 141 13.49 1.06 -16.66
CA GLY A 141 14.73 0.58 -16.03
C GLY A 141 14.71 0.53 -14.50
N TYR A 142 13.63 1.00 -13.86
CA TYR A 142 13.51 1.09 -12.41
C TYR A 142 12.55 0.02 -11.88
N PRO A 143 13.02 -0.91 -11.05
CA PRO A 143 12.14 -1.95 -10.45
C PRO A 143 11.16 -1.40 -9.42
N ASN A 144 11.19 -0.11 -9.16
CA ASN A 144 10.33 0.59 -8.22
C ASN A 144 8.87 0.67 -8.69
N LEU A 145 8.62 0.66 -10.01
CA LEU A 145 7.30 0.98 -10.55
C LEU A 145 6.34 -0.20 -10.48
N ILE A 146 5.10 0.13 -10.16
CA ILE A 146 3.93 -0.73 -10.29
C ILE A 146 2.86 0.13 -10.99
N TYR A 147 2.27 -0.37 -12.07
CA TYR A 147 1.26 0.33 -12.84
C TYR A 147 -0.13 -0.12 -12.39
N GLU A 148 -0.95 0.77 -11.85
CA GLU A 148 -2.37 0.51 -11.60
C GLU A 148 -3.16 1.17 -12.71
N ILE A 149 -3.61 0.35 -13.66
CA ILE A 149 -4.11 0.85 -14.94
C ILE A 149 -5.58 1.25 -14.93
N PHE A 150 -6.31 0.95 -13.86
CA PHE A 150 -7.69 1.37 -13.65
C PHE A 150 -8.03 1.25 -12.15
N ASN A 151 -8.30 2.38 -11.51
CA ASN A 151 -8.61 2.44 -10.08
C ASN A 151 -9.88 1.66 -9.72
N GLU A 152 -11.04 2.15 -10.17
CA GLU A 152 -12.35 1.63 -9.76
C GLU A 152 -13.33 1.61 -10.92
N PRO A 153 -13.32 0.56 -11.76
CA PRO A 153 -14.35 0.37 -12.79
C PRO A 153 -15.74 0.31 -12.15
N GLU A 154 -16.59 1.31 -12.41
CA GLU A 154 -17.87 1.44 -11.73
C GLU A 154 -18.92 0.50 -12.33
N ASP A 155 -19.33 0.76 -13.56
CA ASP A 155 -20.45 0.11 -14.25
C ASP A 155 -20.01 -0.70 -15.50
N LYS A 156 -18.75 -1.14 -15.54
CA LYS A 156 -18.19 -1.88 -16.68
C LYS A 156 -18.23 -3.38 -16.43
N SER A 157 -18.61 -4.11 -17.49
CA SER A 157 -18.49 -5.56 -17.51
C SER A 157 -17.01 -5.98 -17.45
N TRP A 158 -16.75 -7.18 -16.91
CA TRP A 158 -15.41 -7.72 -16.89
C TRP A 158 -14.78 -7.84 -18.29
N GLU A 159 -15.57 -8.10 -19.32
CA GLU A 159 -15.08 -8.16 -20.70
C GLU A 159 -14.63 -6.79 -21.21
N GLU A 160 -15.36 -5.71 -20.93
CA GLU A 160 -14.94 -4.35 -21.26
C GLU A 160 -13.65 -3.97 -20.54
N ILE A 161 -13.53 -4.31 -19.24
CA ILE A 161 -12.33 -4.07 -18.44
C ILE A 161 -11.15 -4.86 -19.01
N LYS A 162 -11.34 -6.12 -19.39
CA LYS A 162 -10.28 -6.93 -20.03
C LYS A 162 -9.80 -6.31 -21.34
N ASN A 163 -10.72 -5.91 -22.21
CA ASN A 163 -10.37 -5.31 -23.50
C ASN A 163 -9.58 -4.00 -23.33
N TYR A 164 -10.00 -3.14 -22.40
CA TYR A 164 -9.25 -1.97 -22.01
C TYR A 164 -7.86 -2.35 -21.46
N SER A 165 -7.82 -3.25 -20.50
CA SER A 165 -6.58 -3.64 -19.81
C SER A 165 -5.55 -4.23 -20.76
N ILE A 166 -5.97 -5.07 -21.72
CA ILE A 166 -5.06 -5.67 -22.71
C ILE A 166 -4.38 -4.58 -23.54
N ARG A 167 -5.12 -3.57 -24.00
CA ARG A 167 -4.53 -2.44 -24.74
C ARG A 167 -3.46 -1.70 -23.92
N ILE A 168 -3.76 -1.41 -22.64
CA ILE A 168 -2.81 -0.70 -21.76
C ILE A 168 -1.62 -1.58 -21.42
N ILE A 169 -1.83 -2.87 -21.14
CA ILE A 169 -0.74 -3.83 -20.92
C ILE A 169 0.20 -3.85 -22.13
N GLU A 170 -0.32 -3.95 -23.34
CA GLU A 170 0.47 -3.97 -24.56
C GLU A 170 1.27 -2.66 -24.74
N ALA A 171 0.67 -1.53 -24.43
CA ALA A 171 1.34 -0.22 -24.47
C ALA A 171 2.52 -0.16 -23.48
N ILE A 172 2.31 -0.60 -22.23
CA ILE A 172 3.37 -0.68 -21.21
C ILE A 172 4.46 -1.66 -21.65
N ARG A 173 4.08 -2.87 -22.10
CA ARG A 173 5.02 -3.96 -22.42
C ARG A 173 5.90 -3.71 -23.64
N LYS A 174 5.59 -2.70 -24.46
CA LYS A 174 6.52 -2.19 -25.48
C LYS A 174 7.83 -1.67 -24.90
N TYR A 175 7.79 -1.15 -23.66
CA TYR A 175 8.91 -0.47 -23.01
C TYR A 175 9.36 -1.18 -21.73
N ASP A 176 8.41 -1.70 -20.95
CA ASP A 176 8.64 -2.33 -19.64
C ASP A 176 8.11 -3.77 -19.62
N ALA A 177 9.03 -4.72 -19.73
CA ALA A 177 8.69 -6.14 -19.78
C ALA A 177 8.45 -6.76 -18.38
N HIS A 178 8.81 -6.07 -17.29
CA HIS A 178 9.00 -6.72 -15.99
C HIS A 178 8.12 -6.20 -14.86
N ASN A 179 7.91 -4.91 -14.76
CA ASN A 179 7.22 -4.32 -13.63
C ASN A 179 5.77 -4.81 -13.51
N LEU A 180 5.25 -4.84 -12.27
CA LEU A 180 3.90 -5.32 -12.00
C LEU A 180 2.85 -4.39 -12.63
N ILE A 181 1.77 -4.98 -13.11
CA ILE A 181 0.57 -4.25 -13.55
C ILE A 181 -0.61 -4.71 -12.70
N ILE A 182 -1.27 -3.77 -12.03
CA ILE A 182 -2.48 -3.96 -11.26
C ILE A 182 -3.67 -3.64 -12.18
N ILE A 183 -4.62 -4.56 -12.25
CA ILE A 183 -5.82 -4.43 -13.05
C ILE A 183 -7.00 -4.21 -12.14
N GLY A 184 -7.78 -3.14 -12.37
CA GLY A 184 -9.04 -2.91 -11.70
C GLY A 184 -10.05 -4.02 -12.00
N THR A 185 -10.86 -4.38 -11.02
CA THR A 185 -11.93 -5.37 -11.18
C THR A 185 -13.30 -4.69 -11.14
N PRO A 186 -14.40 -5.35 -11.63
CA PRO A 186 -15.69 -4.70 -11.70
C PRO A 186 -16.20 -4.20 -10.33
N ASN A 187 -17.18 -3.31 -10.36
CA ASN A 187 -17.91 -2.83 -9.19
C ASN A 187 -16.97 -2.22 -8.14
N TRP A 188 -16.27 -1.13 -8.50
CA TRP A 188 -15.29 -0.42 -7.65
C TRP A 188 -14.14 -1.31 -7.15
N SER A 189 -13.64 -2.18 -8.01
CA SER A 189 -12.59 -3.15 -7.67
C SER A 189 -12.99 -4.10 -6.51
N HIS A 190 -14.29 -4.43 -6.38
CA HIS A 190 -14.82 -5.39 -5.43
C HIS A 190 -14.91 -6.82 -5.95
N ASP A 191 -15.09 -6.99 -7.28
CA ASP A 191 -15.50 -8.26 -7.86
C ASP A 191 -14.31 -9.07 -8.40
N VAL A 192 -13.33 -9.31 -7.51
CA VAL A 192 -12.14 -10.14 -7.82
C VAL A 192 -12.48 -11.61 -8.11
N ASP A 193 -13.62 -12.09 -7.64
CA ASP A 193 -14.16 -13.42 -7.94
C ASP A 193 -14.49 -13.60 -9.42
N ILE A 194 -15.05 -12.58 -10.06
CA ILE A 194 -15.31 -12.56 -11.50
C ILE A 194 -13.98 -12.63 -12.28
N ALA A 195 -12.98 -11.86 -11.87
CA ALA A 195 -11.66 -11.92 -12.46
C ALA A 195 -10.98 -13.28 -12.25
N ALA A 196 -11.21 -13.93 -11.11
CA ALA A 196 -10.68 -15.27 -10.81
C ALA A 196 -11.22 -16.36 -11.71
N ASP A 197 -12.46 -16.24 -12.16
CA ASP A 197 -13.07 -17.22 -13.08
C ASP A 197 -12.63 -17.05 -14.54
N SER A 198 -12.15 -15.86 -14.91
CA SER A 198 -11.76 -15.53 -16.29
C SER A 198 -10.61 -14.54 -16.33
N SER A 199 -9.48 -14.86 -15.71
CA SER A 199 -8.32 -13.98 -15.62
C SER A 199 -7.70 -13.70 -17.01
N ILE A 200 -7.00 -12.56 -17.12
CA ILE A 200 -6.22 -12.22 -18.32
C ILE A 200 -5.02 -13.17 -18.41
N THR A 201 -4.86 -13.80 -19.56
CA THR A 201 -3.78 -14.77 -19.84
C THR A 201 -2.85 -14.26 -20.93
N GLY A 202 -1.66 -14.85 -21.06
CA GLY A 202 -0.67 -14.48 -22.09
C GLY A 202 0.29 -13.38 -21.67
N TYR A 203 0.08 -12.73 -20.52
CA TYR A 203 0.96 -11.69 -19.97
C TYR A 203 1.52 -12.10 -18.61
N LYS A 204 2.73 -11.64 -18.30
CA LYS A 204 3.39 -11.88 -17.02
C LYS A 204 3.24 -10.69 -16.08
N ASN A 205 3.38 -10.96 -14.78
CA ASN A 205 3.42 -9.96 -13.73
C ASN A 205 2.15 -9.08 -13.67
N ILE A 206 1.01 -9.74 -13.82
CA ILE A 206 -0.32 -9.15 -13.67
C ILE A 206 -0.86 -9.52 -12.29
N VAL A 207 -1.40 -8.54 -11.58
CA VAL A 207 -2.13 -8.71 -10.31
C VAL A 207 -3.48 -7.98 -10.41
N TYR A 208 -4.44 -8.35 -9.56
CA TYR A 208 -5.81 -7.85 -9.61
C TYR A 208 -6.12 -7.02 -8.39
N SER A 209 -6.65 -5.83 -8.63
CA SER A 209 -7.03 -4.90 -7.57
C SER A 209 -8.23 -5.43 -6.79
N LEU A 210 -8.14 -5.30 -5.48
CA LEU A 210 -9.24 -5.41 -4.55
C LEU A 210 -9.29 -4.14 -3.71
N HIS A 211 -10.45 -3.46 -3.70
CA HIS A 211 -10.72 -2.34 -2.82
C HIS A 211 -11.76 -2.72 -1.76
N PHE A 212 -11.61 -2.19 -0.56
CA PHE A 212 -12.65 -2.32 0.47
C PHE A 212 -12.51 -1.26 1.57
N TYR A 213 -13.66 -0.88 2.12
CA TYR A 213 -13.78 -0.08 3.33
C TYR A 213 -14.45 -0.96 4.38
N ALA A 214 -13.71 -1.33 5.44
CA ALA A 214 -14.13 -2.42 6.33
C ALA A 214 -15.44 -2.15 7.08
N ALA A 215 -15.80 -0.88 7.30
CA ALA A 215 -17.07 -0.54 7.94
C ALA A 215 -18.30 -0.74 7.02
N SER A 216 -18.10 -0.69 5.66
CA SER A 216 -19.20 -0.79 4.67
C SER A 216 -19.20 -2.12 3.90
N HIS A 217 -18.04 -2.70 3.60
CA HIS A 217 -17.88 -3.70 2.53
C HIS A 217 -17.57 -5.12 3.07
N ASP A 218 -18.27 -5.56 4.11
CA ASP A 218 -18.12 -6.93 4.65
C ASP A 218 -18.36 -8.02 3.60
N TYR A 219 -19.26 -7.79 2.65
CA TYR A 219 -19.61 -8.74 1.60
C TYR A 219 -18.46 -9.04 0.64
N VAL A 220 -17.52 -8.11 0.48
CA VAL A 220 -16.36 -8.26 -0.41
C VAL A 220 -15.42 -9.36 0.09
N ARG A 221 -15.44 -9.66 1.40
CA ARG A 221 -14.56 -10.67 1.99
C ARG A 221 -14.70 -12.06 1.36
N SER A 222 -15.93 -12.52 1.13
CA SER A 222 -16.18 -13.83 0.51
C SER A 222 -15.65 -13.92 -0.92
N LYS A 223 -15.68 -12.81 -1.66
CA LYS A 223 -15.13 -12.71 -3.02
C LYS A 223 -13.60 -12.79 -3.00
N ALA A 224 -12.96 -12.08 -2.07
CA ALA A 224 -11.51 -12.15 -1.86
C ALA A 224 -11.05 -13.58 -1.51
N GLU A 225 -11.75 -14.25 -0.60
CA GLU A 225 -11.47 -15.64 -0.22
C GLU A 225 -11.64 -16.61 -1.40
N TYR A 226 -12.64 -16.38 -2.24
CA TYR A 226 -12.84 -17.17 -3.45
C TYR A 226 -11.68 -16.97 -4.44
N ALA A 227 -11.30 -15.73 -4.73
CA ALA A 227 -10.23 -15.40 -5.64
C ALA A 227 -8.88 -16.01 -5.20
N VAL A 228 -8.56 -15.92 -3.91
CA VAL A 228 -7.36 -16.52 -3.33
C VAL A 228 -7.38 -18.05 -3.49
N ARG A 229 -8.51 -18.72 -3.20
CA ARG A 229 -8.63 -20.19 -3.41
C ARG A 229 -8.47 -20.60 -4.87
N LYS A 230 -8.82 -19.73 -5.82
CA LYS A 230 -8.62 -19.94 -7.26
C LYS A 230 -7.17 -19.68 -7.70
N GLY A 231 -6.33 -19.16 -6.82
CA GLY A 231 -4.94 -18.84 -7.13
C GLY A 231 -4.76 -17.51 -7.86
N LEU A 232 -5.75 -16.61 -7.82
CA LEU A 232 -5.62 -15.27 -8.41
C LEU A 232 -4.64 -14.43 -7.58
N PRO A 233 -3.63 -13.79 -8.19
CA PRO A 233 -2.77 -12.84 -7.50
C PRO A 233 -3.53 -11.53 -7.22
N VAL A 234 -3.87 -11.30 -5.97
CA VAL A 234 -4.63 -10.12 -5.51
C VAL A 234 -3.69 -9.11 -4.87
N PHE A 235 -3.92 -7.83 -5.19
CA PHE A 235 -3.32 -6.68 -4.50
C PHE A 235 -4.44 -5.79 -3.97
N VAL A 236 -4.44 -5.50 -2.68
CA VAL A 236 -5.35 -4.52 -2.09
C VAL A 236 -4.74 -3.13 -2.27
N SER A 237 -4.98 -2.53 -3.45
CA SER A 237 -4.38 -1.23 -3.80
C SER A 237 -5.07 -0.05 -3.12
N GLU A 238 -6.26 -0.27 -2.54
CA GLU A 238 -6.93 0.69 -1.68
C GLU A 238 -7.74 -0.01 -0.59
N CYS A 239 -7.55 0.40 0.67
CA CYS A 239 -8.41 -0.05 1.77
C CYS A 239 -8.41 0.92 2.94
N SER A 240 -9.49 0.87 3.73
CA SER A 240 -9.63 1.67 4.95
C SER A 240 -10.43 0.93 6.03
N PRO A 241 -10.16 1.19 7.32
CA PRO A 241 -11.05 0.80 8.41
C PRO A 241 -12.34 1.64 8.48
N ALA A 242 -12.43 2.73 7.72
CA ALA A 242 -13.58 3.63 7.68
C ALA A 242 -14.74 3.04 6.86
N GLU A 243 -15.83 3.80 6.82
CA GLU A 243 -16.89 3.66 5.84
C GLU A 243 -16.49 4.37 4.53
N ALA A 244 -17.04 3.89 3.39
CA ALA A 244 -16.72 4.43 2.07
C ALA A 244 -17.11 5.92 1.90
N THR A 245 -18.14 6.38 2.63
CA THR A 245 -18.55 7.79 2.61
C THR A 245 -17.61 8.72 3.38
N GLY A 246 -16.74 8.17 4.22
CA GLY A 246 -15.82 8.94 5.07
C GLY A 246 -16.48 9.62 6.28
N ASN A 247 -17.76 9.36 6.57
CA ASN A 247 -18.53 10.07 7.61
C ASN A 247 -18.66 9.32 8.92
N GLU A 248 -18.54 7.99 8.91
CA GLU A 248 -18.74 7.15 10.07
C GLU A 248 -17.41 6.80 10.78
N LYS A 249 -17.54 6.27 11.99
CA LYS A 249 -16.37 5.88 12.79
C LYS A 249 -15.59 4.71 12.17
N LEU A 250 -14.30 4.65 12.47
CA LEU A 250 -13.43 3.55 12.07
C LEU A 250 -13.88 2.23 12.71
N ASP A 251 -14.13 1.19 11.91
CA ASP A 251 -14.32 -0.17 12.41
C ASP A 251 -12.98 -0.93 12.44
N LYS A 252 -12.20 -0.63 13.47
CA LYS A 252 -10.89 -1.27 13.68
C LYS A 252 -10.98 -2.78 13.93
N LYS A 253 -12.13 -3.27 14.42
CA LYS A 253 -12.34 -4.70 14.67
C LYS A 253 -12.49 -5.46 13.36
N LYS A 254 -13.38 -5.00 12.47
CA LYS A 254 -13.54 -5.59 11.14
C LYS A 254 -12.24 -5.49 10.34
N PHE A 255 -11.59 -4.33 10.38
CA PHE A 255 -10.32 -4.13 9.69
C PHE A 255 -9.20 -5.04 10.21
N SER A 256 -9.18 -5.35 11.51
CA SER A 256 -8.23 -6.33 12.06
C SER A 256 -8.41 -7.72 11.43
N GLY A 257 -9.65 -8.15 11.20
CA GLY A 257 -9.93 -9.40 10.48
C GLY A 257 -9.43 -9.39 9.04
N TRP A 258 -9.54 -8.25 8.35
CA TRP A 258 -8.95 -8.07 7.03
C TRP A 258 -7.42 -8.12 7.04
N LEU A 259 -6.78 -7.47 8.01
CA LEU A 259 -5.32 -7.51 8.15
C LEU A 259 -4.80 -8.93 8.41
N GLU A 260 -5.52 -9.73 9.21
CA GLU A 260 -5.21 -11.14 9.43
C GLU A 260 -5.30 -11.94 8.13
N PHE A 261 -6.37 -11.78 7.38
CA PHE A 261 -6.54 -12.44 6.09
C PHE A 261 -5.45 -12.08 5.10
N MET A 262 -5.14 -10.79 4.96
CA MET A 262 -4.07 -10.35 4.07
C MET A 262 -2.71 -10.90 4.48
N GLU A 263 -2.43 -10.94 5.78
CA GLU A 263 -1.17 -11.51 6.29
C GLU A 263 -1.08 -13.02 6.04
N GLU A 264 -2.13 -13.78 6.33
CA GLU A 264 -2.17 -15.24 6.12
C GLU A 264 -2.00 -15.62 4.65
N ASN A 265 -2.52 -14.82 3.74
CA ASN A 265 -2.45 -15.08 2.30
C ASN A 265 -1.30 -14.32 1.60
N GLY A 266 -0.54 -13.48 2.33
CA GLY A 266 0.57 -12.69 1.78
C GLY A 266 0.13 -11.66 0.76
N ILE A 267 -1.03 -11.05 0.98
CA ILE A 267 -1.60 -10.02 0.12
C ILE A 267 -1.00 -8.67 0.50
N SER A 268 -0.43 -7.98 -0.49
CA SER A 268 0.06 -6.60 -0.35
C SER A 268 -1.10 -5.62 -0.24
N PHE A 269 -0.92 -4.52 0.51
CA PHE A 269 -1.99 -3.55 0.68
C PHE A 269 -1.50 -2.12 0.83
N VAL A 270 -2.38 -1.17 0.48
CA VAL A 270 -2.21 0.26 0.62
C VAL A 270 -3.41 0.87 1.36
N LEU A 271 -3.13 1.69 2.37
CA LEU A 271 -4.15 2.36 3.17
C LEU A 271 -4.56 3.69 2.51
N TRP A 272 -5.83 3.91 2.36
CA TRP A 272 -6.42 5.18 1.93
C TRP A 272 -6.78 6.02 3.15
N GLY A 273 -6.41 7.33 3.27
CA GLY A 273 -5.64 8.08 2.30
C GLY A 273 -4.94 9.25 3.01
N LEU A 274 -3.78 9.63 2.47
CA LEU A 274 -3.00 10.74 3.00
C LEU A 274 -3.47 12.06 2.38
N TYR A 275 -4.27 12.79 3.10
CA TYR A 275 -4.78 14.12 2.78
C TYR A 275 -5.33 14.77 4.05
N ASP A 276 -5.58 16.11 4.01
CA ASP A 276 -5.97 16.93 5.14
C ASP A 276 -7.40 17.47 5.03
N LYS A 277 -8.37 16.59 5.18
CA LYS A 277 -9.81 16.91 5.18
C LYS A 277 -10.46 16.51 6.49
N GLU A 278 -11.52 17.20 6.86
CA GLU A 278 -12.33 16.81 8.02
C GLU A 278 -13.27 15.65 7.66
N GLU A 279 -12.69 14.45 7.60
CA GLU A 279 -13.41 13.20 7.40
C GLU A 279 -12.63 12.03 8.01
N THR A 280 -13.29 10.89 8.23
CA THR A 280 -12.69 9.75 8.97
C THR A 280 -11.63 8.99 8.17
N THR A 281 -11.65 9.04 6.84
CA THR A 281 -10.65 8.42 5.97
C THR A 281 -9.37 9.25 5.85
N ALA A 282 -9.41 10.55 6.16
CA ALA A 282 -8.24 11.42 6.11
C ALA A 282 -7.22 11.07 7.21
N MET A 283 -5.95 10.92 6.84
CA MET A 283 -4.87 10.66 7.81
C MET A 283 -4.37 11.93 8.49
N LEU A 284 -4.59 13.08 7.87
CA LEU A 284 -4.10 14.38 8.35
C LEU A 284 -5.28 15.27 8.73
N LYS A 285 -5.07 16.09 9.75
CA LYS A 285 -6.02 17.15 10.08
C LYS A 285 -5.89 18.32 9.11
N PRO A 286 -6.97 19.09 8.88
CA PRO A 286 -6.92 20.28 8.05
C PRO A 286 -5.76 21.21 8.42
N GLY A 287 -4.99 21.65 7.42
CA GLY A 287 -3.83 22.52 7.59
C GLY A 287 -2.57 21.81 8.11
N ALA A 288 -2.50 20.51 7.97
CA ALA A 288 -1.27 19.76 8.29
C ALA A 288 -0.10 20.23 7.41
N ASN A 289 1.12 20.17 7.96
CA ASN A 289 2.33 20.54 7.24
C ASN A 289 2.45 19.80 5.90
N PRO A 290 2.55 20.50 4.75
CA PRO A 290 2.65 19.85 3.45
C PRO A 290 3.96 19.07 3.24
N ASP A 291 5.01 19.34 4.02
CA ASP A 291 6.32 18.72 3.88
C ASP A 291 6.55 17.49 4.77
N GLY A 292 5.49 16.94 5.37
CA GLY A 292 5.64 15.80 6.28
C GLY A 292 6.00 16.22 7.72
N ASN A 293 6.72 15.36 8.43
CA ASN A 293 7.12 15.57 9.83
C ASN A 293 5.95 15.83 10.80
N TRP A 294 4.82 15.17 10.55
CA TRP A 294 3.60 15.38 11.32
C TRP A 294 3.74 14.92 12.76
N SER A 295 3.49 15.86 13.68
CA SER A 295 3.30 15.56 15.09
C SER A 295 1.98 14.80 15.32
N ALA A 296 1.81 14.18 16.48
CA ALA A 296 0.56 13.51 16.84
C ALA A 296 -0.66 14.47 16.82
N SER A 297 -0.46 15.77 17.02
CA SER A 297 -1.51 16.77 16.96
C SER A 297 -2.02 17.06 15.54
N GLN A 298 -1.22 16.81 14.52
CA GLN A 298 -1.56 16.97 13.10
C GLN A 298 -2.16 15.71 12.46
N LEU A 299 -2.06 14.56 13.14
CA LEU A 299 -2.66 13.31 12.69
C LEU A 299 -4.10 13.19 13.21
N THR A 300 -4.96 12.62 12.37
CA THR A 300 -6.28 12.13 12.77
C THR A 300 -6.18 10.79 13.51
N GLU A 301 -7.31 10.25 13.95
CA GLU A 301 -7.37 8.87 14.46
C GLU A 301 -6.94 7.86 13.37
N MET A 302 -7.36 8.07 12.12
CA MET A 302 -6.94 7.26 10.97
C MET A 302 -5.42 7.33 10.76
N GLY A 303 -4.83 8.52 10.79
CA GLY A 303 -3.38 8.69 10.62
C GLY A 303 -2.56 8.00 11.71
N ILE A 304 -2.97 8.12 12.97
CA ILE A 304 -2.32 7.43 14.08
C ILE A 304 -2.43 5.91 13.93
N TYR A 305 -3.61 5.42 13.55
CA TYR A 305 -3.87 4.00 13.36
C TYR A 305 -3.10 3.43 12.18
N SER A 306 -3.10 4.12 11.03
CA SER A 306 -2.34 3.74 9.82
C SER A 306 -0.85 3.63 10.09
N ARG A 307 -0.24 4.65 10.72
CA ARG A 307 1.17 4.62 11.12
C ARG A 307 1.51 3.41 11.99
N ARG A 308 0.60 3.03 12.89
CA ARG A 308 0.77 1.86 13.75
C ARG A 308 0.71 0.54 12.98
N ILE A 309 -0.22 0.40 12.03
CA ILE A 309 -0.35 -0.77 11.16
C ILE A 309 0.92 -0.96 10.35
N ILE A 310 1.35 0.07 9.65
CA ILE A 310 2.53 0.04 8.78
C ILE A 310 3.79 -0.35 9.58
N LYS A 311 3.97 0.20 10.77
CA LYS A 311 5.10 -0.13 11.67
C LYS A 311 5.03 -1.53 12.31
N GLY A 312 4.04 -2.34 11.99
CA GLY A 312 3.89 -3.71 12.54
C GLY A 312 3.35 -3.75 13.97
N GLY A 313 2.78 -2.63 14.49
CA GLY A 313 2.31 -2.51 15.87
C GLY A 313 1.18 -3.48 16.26
N ILE A 314 0.48 -4.05 15.31
CA ILE A 314 -0.57 -5.07 15.58
C ILE A 314 0.06 -6.40 16.02
N ARG A 315 1.15 -6.82 15.40
CA ARG A 315 1.91 -8.01 15.83
C ARG A 315 2.42 -7.88 17.26
N LEU A 316 2.95 -6.71 17.60
CA LEU A 316 3.48 -6.44 18.95
C LEU A 316 2.39 -6.53 20.03
N ILE A 317 1.15 -6.12 19.72
CA ILE A 317 0.03 -6.21 20.66
C ILE A 317 -0.44 -7.65 20.84
N LYS A 318 -0.57 -8.43 19.75
CA LYS A 318 -0.93 -9.85 19.86
C LYS A 318 0.14 -10.61 20.67
N SER A 319 1.42 -10.39 20.37
CA SER A 319 2.51 -10.99 21.12
C SER A 319 2.52 -10.57 22.58
N ALA A 320 2.27 -9.29 22.89
CA ALA A 320 2.17 -8.79 24.26
C ALA A 320 0.94 -9.34 25.02
N LEU A 321 -0.22 -9.48 24.33
CA LEU A 321 -1.42 -10.08 24.91
C LEU A 321 -1.23 -11.58 25.18
N ILE A 322 -0.64 -12.32 24.25
CA ILE A 322 -0.32 -13.74 24.41
C ILE A 322 0.67 -13.93 25.56
N PHE A 323 1.72 -13.11 25.62
CA PHE A 323 2.70 -13.15 26.70
C PHE A 323 2.07 -12.80 28.05
N SER A 324 1.21 -11.79 28.10
CA SER A 324 0.46 -11.40 29.31
C SER A 324 -0.48 -12.51 29.78
N MET A 325 -1.22 -13.15 28.88
CA MET A 325 -2.06 -14.32 29.20
C MET A 325 -1.21 -15.50 29.71
N PHE A 326 -0.07 -15.76 29.08
CA PHE A 326 0.84 -16.82 29.53
C PHE A 326 1.37 -16.55 30.94
N VAL A 327 1.79 -15.33 31.22
CA VAL A 327 2.22 -14.90 32.56
C VAL A 327 1.10 -15.07 33.61
N LEU A 328 -0.13 -14.68 33.28
CA LEU A 328 -1.28 -14.84 34.18
C LEU A 328 -1.59 -16.32 34.45
N VAL A 329 -1.50 -17.18 33.44
CA VAL A 329 -1.69 -18.63 33.59
C VAL A 329 -0.60 -19.23 34.50
N VAL A 330 0.66 -18.83 34.32
CA VAL A 330 1.77 -19.29 35.18
C VAL A 330 1.58 -18.82 36.61
N ILE A 331 1.19 -17.56 36.84
CA ILE A 331 0.90 -17.04 38.18
C ILE A 331 -0.25 -17.82 38.83
N ALA A 332 -1.35 -18.05 38.12
CA ALA A 332 -2.47 -18.86 38.61
C ALA A 332 -2.06 -20.27 39.00
N PHE A 333 -1.21 -20.91 38.18
CA PHE A 333 -0.69 -22.24 38.45
C PHE A 333 0.21 -22.30 39.72
N VAL A 334 1.07 -21.28 39.90
CA VAL A 334 1.93 -21.16 41.09
C VAL A 334 1.07 -20.94 42.33
N LEU A 335 0.05 -20.08 42.26
CA LEU A 335 -0.85 -19.83 43.38
C LEU A 335 -1.69 -21.07 43.78
N MET A 336 -2.14 -21.83 42.78
CA MET A 336 -2.85 -23.10 43.02
C MET A 336 -1.95 -24.15 43.68
N ARG A 337 -0.66 -24.26 43.27
CA ARG A 337 0.31 -25.14 43.93
C ARG A 337 0.57 -24.70 45.38
N LYS A 338 0.73 -23.42 45.65
CA LYS A 338 0.91 -22.90 47.05
C LYS A 338 -0.32 -23.18 47.91
N LYS A 339 -1.54 -23.09 47.37
CA LYS A 339 -2.78 -23.41 48.11
C LYS A 339 -2.89 -24.91 48.43
N LYS A 340 -2.42 -25.79 47.53
CA LYS A 340 -2.40 -27.24 47.72
C LYS A 340 -1.38 -27.68 48.79
N TYR A 341 -0.23 -26.97 48.85
CA TYR A 341 0.79 -27.21 49.88
C TYR A 341 0.32 -26.75 51.30
N LYS A 342 -0.40 -25.62 51.41
CA LYS A 342 -0.94 -25.14 52.69
C LYS A 342 -2.11 -25.98 53.22
N LYS A 343 -2.74 -26.83 52.43
CA LYS A 343 -3.80 -27.76 52.85
C LYS A 343 -3.28 -29.14 53.27
N LYS A 344 -2.00 -29.43 53.09
CA LYS A 344 -1.36 -30.73 53.44
C LYS A 344 -0.50 -30.64 54.70
N ASN A 345 -0.25 -29.47 55.20
CA ASN A 345 0.36 -29.16 56.52
C ASN A 345 -0.68 -28.40 57.37
#